data_509423402264de9288472539da1bc635
#
_entry.id   509423402264de9288472539da1bc635
#
_cell.length_a   1.000
_cell.length_b   1.000
_cell.length_c   1.000
_cell.angle_alpha   90.00
_cell.angle_beta   90.00
_cell.angle_gamma   90.00
#
_symmetry.space_group_name_H-M   'P 1'
#
loop_
_entity.id
_entity.type
_entity.pdbx_description
1 polymer ?
#
loop_
_entity_poly.entity_id
_entity_poly.type
_entity_poly.pdbx_seq_one_letter_code
_entity_poly.pdbx_strand_id
1 'polypeptide(L)'
;MTGDTSNPEVVYWHRQLPPLTAEVLGEHTVEATSGRVPGTIAHRDELWDQCYAELMKETHRRLEQEIARLEGRFAHVLDESIDSRHDDISGESWLHGRFKYILLR
;
A
#
# COMPACT_ATOMS: atom_id res chain seq x y z
N MET A 1 -2.57 0.23 -30.02
CA MET A 1 -2.38 0.50 -29.37
C MET A 1 -2.21 0.54 -28.64
N THR A 2 -2.06 0.59 -28.22
CA THR A 2 -1.85 0.75 -27.51
C THR A 2 -1.77 1.19 -26.74
N GLY A 3 -1.87 1.31 -26.52
CA GLY A 3 -1.78 2.04 -25.84
C GLY A 3 -1.56 2.07 -24.57
N ASP A 4 -1.47 1.58 -24.06
CA ASP A 4 -1.26 1.66 -22.95
C ASP A 4 -0.18 1.94 -22.44
N THR A 5 0.30 2.10 -22.60
CA THR A 5 1.44 2.53 -22.28
C THR A 5 1.59 3.53 -21.39
N SER A 6 0.70 3.89 -21.10
CA SER A 6 0.60 4.93 -20.50
C SER A 6 1.45 5.18 -19.37
N ASN A 7 1.16 4.94 -18.26
CA ASN A 7 1.95 5.29 -17.09
C ASN A 7 2.99 4.24 -16.80
N PRO A 8 4.25 4.61 -16.71
CA PRO A 8 5.25 3.65 -16.27
C PRO A 8 4.92 3.20 -14.86
N GLU A 9 5.31 2.00 -14.54
CA GLU A 9 5.15 1.48 -13.20
C GLU A 9 6.00 2.32 -12.25
N VAL A 10 5.41 2.82 -11.19
CA VAL A 10 6.14 3.61 -10.19
C VAL A 10 6.25 2.89 -8.86
N VAL A 11 5.39 1.91 -8.61
CA VAL A 11 5.43 1.12 -7.38
C VAL A 11 5.71 -0.32 -7.73
N TYR A 12 6.75 -0.87 -7.15
CA TYR A 12 7.17 -2.26 -7.35
C TYR A 12 6.97 -3.01 -6.04
N TRP A 13 6.48 -4.23 -6.11
CA TRP A 13 6.16 -5.02 -4.94
C TRP A 13 7.02 -6.26 -4.87
N HIS A 14 7.74 -6.43 -3.75
CA HIS A 14 8.49 -7.65 -3.44
C HIS A 14 9.41 -8.11 -4.57
N ARG A 15 8.97 -9.08 -5.37
CA ARG A 15 9.80 -9.69 -6.42
C ARG A 15 9.85 -8.90 -7.72
N GLN A 16 9.01 -7.89 -7.87
CA GLN A 16 9.08 -7.04 -9.05
C GLN A 16 10.39 -6.26 -8.97
N LEU A 17 11.04 -6.09 -10.09
CA LEU A 17 12.32 -5.39 -10.10
C LEU A 17 12.18 -4.00 -10.70
N PRO A 18 12.59 -2.96 -9.98
CA PRO A 18 12.64 -1.62 -10.55
C PRO A 18 13.76 -1.54 -11.58
N PRO A 19 13.82 -0.44 -12.36
CA PRO A 19 14.89 -0.28 -13.35
C PRO A 19 16.27 -0.43 -12.72
N LEU A 20 17.16 -1.13 -13.40
CA LEU A 20 18.50 -1.39 -12.89
C LEU A 20 19.33 -0.12 -12.73
N THR A 21 18.97 0.93 -13.47
CA THR A 21 19.67 2.20 -13.38
C THR A 21 19.15 3.10 -12.27
N ALA A 22 18.11 2.65 -11.56
CA ALA A 22 17.52 3.45 -10.49
C ALA A 22 18.51 3.61 -9.34
N GLU A 23 18.52 4.81 -8.78
CA GLU A 23 19.41 5.16 -7.67
C GLU A 23 18.63 5.08 -6.35
N VAL A 24 19.22 4.45 -5.36
CA VAL A 24 18.58 4.34 -4.04
C VAL A 24 18.72 5.67 -3.31
N LEU A 25 17.60 6.25 -2.92
CA LEU A 25 17.58 7.49 -2.16
C LEU A 25 17.44 7.24 -0.65
N GLY A 26 16.80 6.15 -0.25
CA GLY A 26 16.65 5.83 1.16
C GLY A 26 15.56 4.83 1.42
N GLU A 27 15.43 4.44 2.67
CA GLU A 27 14.43 3.49 3.13
C GLU A 27 13.41 4.24 3.97
N HIS A 28 12.14 3.95 3.76
CA HIS A 28 11.04 4.63 4.44
C HIS A 28 9.93 3.65 4.77
N THR A 29 8.99 4.10 5.59
CA THR A 29 7.82 3.31 5.95
C THR A 29 6.57 4.16 5.70
N VAL A 30 5.52 3.53 5.20
CA VAL A 30 4.23 4.18 5.03
C VAL A 30 3.16 3.32 5.68
N GLU A 31 2.12 3.95 6.22
CA GLU A 31 0.99 3.24 6.81
C GLU A 31 -0.27 3.66 6.09
N ALA A 32 -1.21 2.73 6.01
CA ALA A 32 -2.51 2.99 5.40
C ALA A 32 -3.57 2.13 6.09
N THR A 33 -4.82 2.55 5.98
CA THR A 33 -5.93 1.79 6.51
C THR A 33 -6.99 1.65 5.44
N SER A 34 -7.75 0.56 5.51
CA SER A 34 -8.95 0.42 4.70
C SER A 34 -10.06 1.25 5.31
N GLY A 35 -11.18 1.37 4.62
CA GLY A 35 -12.39 1.92 5.20
C GLY A 35 -12.89 1.01 6.32
N ARG A 36 -13.72 1.56 7.19
CA ARG A 36 -14.29 0.82 8.31
C ARG A 36 -15.55 0.12 7.87
N VAL A 37 -15.78 -1.07 8.40
CA VAL A 37 -16.97 -1.87 8.13
C VAL A 37 -17.63 -2.26 9.45
N PRO A 38 -18.94 -2.55 9.44
CA PRO A 38 -19.63 -2.92 10.67
C PRO A 38 -19.02 -4.16 11.32
N GLY A 39 -18.93 -4.14 12.63
CA GLY A 39 -18.38 -5.25 13.40
C GLY A 39 -19.25 -6.48 13.40
N THR A 40 -20.44 -6.43 12.77
CA THR A 40 -21.27 -7.60 12.58
C THR A 40 -20.69 -8.58 11.58
N ILE A 41 -19.65 -8.18 10.85
CA ILE A 41 -18.89 -9.09 10.02
C ILE A 41 -18.13 -9.98 10.98
N ALA A 42 -18.58 -11.20 11.07
CA ALA A 42 -18.16 -12.09 12.14
C ALA A 42 -16.83 -12.76 11.89
N HIS A 43 -16.41 -12.86 10.64
CA HIS A 43 -15.23 -13.65 10.32
C HIS A 43 -14.10 -12.80 9.75
N ARG A 44 -12.91 -13.15 10.18
CA ARG A 44 -11.69 -12.49 9.74
C ARG A 44 -11.53 -12.52 8.22
N ASP A 45 -11.91 -13.65 7.61
CA ASP A 45 -11.80 -13.81 6.17
C ASP A 45 -12.69 -12.83 5.41
N GLU A 46 -13.89 -12.58 5.93
CA GLU A 46 -14.81 -11.63 5.31
C GLU A 46 -14.26 -10.21 5.39
N LEU A 47 -13.64 -9.87 6.51
CA LEU A 47 -13.01 -8.56 6.66
C LEU A 47 -11.91 -8.37 5.63
N TRP A 48 -11.06 -9.39 5.46
CA TRP A 48 -10.00 -9.34 4.48
C TRP A 48 -10.55 -9.23 3.06
N ASP A 49 -11.57 -10.03 2.73
CA ASP A 49 -12.17 -9.99 1.40
C ASP A 49 -12.73 -8.61 1.07
N GLN A 50 -13.34 -7.95 2.03
CA GLN A 50 -13.95 -6.64 1.78
C GLN A 50 -12.94 -5.50 1.81
N CYS A 51 -11.95 -5.59 2.67
CA CYS A 51 -11.08 -4.45 2.95
C CYS A 51 -9.72 -4.50 2.29
N TYR A 52 -9.25 -5.66 1.87
CA TYR A 52 -7.89 -5.80 1.37
C TYR A 52 -7.64 -4.97 0.11
N ALA A 53 -8.53 -5.06 -0.87
CA ALA A 53 -8.36 -4.33 -2.12
C ALA A 53 -8.34 -2.83 -1.87
N GLU A 54 -9.19 -2.36 -0.97
CA GLU A 54 -9.24 -0.95 -0.62
C GLU A 54 -7.98 -0.51 0.11
N LEU A 55 -7.48 -1.35 1.03
CA LEU A 55 -6.23 -1.07 1.72
C LEU A 55 -5.08 -0.92 0.72
N MET A 56 -4.98 -1.84 -0.24
CA MET A 56 -3.90 -1.81 -1.22
C MET A 56 -4.01 -0.60 -2.15
N LYS A 57 -5.23 -0.22 -2.50
CA LYS A 57 -5.46 0.97 -3.31
C LYS A 57 -5.02 2.22 -2.56
N GLU A 58 -5.37 2.32 -1.29
CA GLU A 58 -4.97 3.46 -0.46
C GLU A 58 -3.45 3.48 -0.26
N THR A 59 -2.84 2.32 -0.06
CA THR A 59 -1.40 2.21 0.10
C THR A 59 -0.68 2.70 -1.16
N HIS A 60 -1.17 2.29 -2.33
CA HIS A 60 -0.59 2.72 -3.59
C HIS A 60 -0.67 4.25 -3.75
N ARG A 61 -1.81 4.82 -3.40
CA ARG A 61 -2.00 6.27 -3.45
C ARG A 61 -1.02 6.99 -2.53
N ARG A 62 -0.84 6.48 -1.33
CA ARG A 62 0.09 7.07 -0.37
C ARG A 62 1.54 6.94 -0.82
N LEU A 63 1.89 5.81 -1.43
CA LEU A 63 3.24 5.63 -1.97
C LEU A 63 3.51 6.63 -3.09
N GLU A 64 2.54 6.85 -3.96
CA GLU A 64 2.70 7.86 -5.02
C GLU A 64 2.89 9.26 -4.44
N GLN A 65 2.15 9.59 -3.39
CA GLN A 65 2.31 10.87 -2.70
C GLN A 65 3.69 11.00 -2.07
N GLU A 66 4.19 9.93 -1.44
CA GLU A 66 5.51 9.95 -0.81
C GLU A 66 6.62 10.07 -1.85
N ILE A 67 6.49 9.38 -2.98
CA ILE A 67 7.45 9.50 -4.06
C ILE A 67 7.55 10.96 -4.51
N ALA A 68 6.42 11.62 -4.69
CA ALA A 68 6.41 13.01 -5.10
C ALA A 68 6.97 13.93 -4.02
N ARG A 69 6.58 13.71 -2.76
CA ARG A 69 7.02 14.53 -1.64
C ARG A 69 8.53 14.44 -1.43
N LEU A 70 9.09 13.26 -1.61
CA LEU A 70 10.51 13.01 -1.37
C LEU A 70 11.36 13.15 -2.64
N GLU A 71 10.74 13.62 -3.72
CA GLU A 71 11.42 13.85 -5.00
C GLU A 71 12.06 12.60 -5.59
N GLY A 72 11.42 11.46 -5.37
CA GLY A 72 11.82 10.21 -5.99
C GLY A 72 11.09 9.96 -7.29
N ARG A 73 11.30 8.79 -7.87
CA ARG A 73 10.59 8.36 -9.07
C ARG A 73 9.91 7.01 -8.88
N PHE A 74 10.47 6.16 -8.03
CA PHE A 74 9.96 4.80 -7.81
C PHE A 74 9.98 4.44 -6.35
N ALA A 75 9.11 3.53 -5.95
CA ALA A 75 9.15 2.91 -4.63
C ALA A 75 9.14 1.40 -4.79
N HIS A 76 10.00 0.71 -4.06
CA HIS A 76 10.05 -0.74 -4.07
C HIS A 76 9.67 -1.25 -2.68
N VAL A 77 8.49 -1.79 -2.54
CA VAL A 77 7.99 -2.30 -1.26
C VAL A 77 8.62 -3.65 -1.00
N LEU A 78 9.37 -3.75 0.08
CA LEU A 78 10.09 -4.96 0.43
C LEU A 78 9.42 -5.77 1.52
N ASP A 79 8.69 -5.09 2.40
CA ASP A 79 8.11 -5.76 3.55
C ASP A 79 6.77 -5.15 3.88
N GLU A 80 5.85 -5.96 4.36
CA GLU A 80 4.53 -5.49 4.74
C GLU A 80 4.03 -6.22 5.97
N SER A 81 3.23 -5.52 6.77
CA SER A 81 2.58 -6.08 7.93
C SER A 81 1.16 -5.56 7.94
N ILE A 82 0.19 -6.45 7.81
CA ILE A 82 -1.22 -6.09 7.76
C ILE A 82 -1.94 -6.80 8.90
N ASP A 83 -2.70 -6.03 9.68
CA ASP A 83 -3.48 -6.61 10.76
C ASP A 83 -4.88 -6.03 10.76
N SER A 84 -5.79 -6.73 11.41
CA SER A 84 -7.14 -6.24 11.58
C SER A 84 -7.23 -5.45 12.87
N ARG A 85 -8.01 -4.40 12.84
CA ARG A 85 -8.27 -3.52 13.98
C ARG A 85 -9.76 -3.47 14.25
N HIS A 86 -10.13 -3.23 15.47
CA HIS A 86 -11.52 -3.17 15.89
C HIS A 86 -11.70 -2.06 16.93
N ASP A 87 -12.78 -1.30 16.79
CA ASP A 87 -13.14 -0.26 17.77
C ASP A 87 -14.32 -0.76 18.57
N ASP A 88 -14.11 -0.99 19.85
CA ASP A 88 -15.16 -1.51 20.73
C ASP A 88 -16.33 -0.52 20.92
N ILE A 89 -16.08 0.75 20.77
CA ILE A 89 -17.10 1.77 20.96
C ILE A 89 -18.05 1.83 19.77
N SER A 90 -17.48 1.93 18.56
CA SER A 90 -18.30 2.01 17.35
C SER A 90 -18.74 0.66 16.82
N GLY A 91 -18.05 -0.41 17.23
CA GLY A 91 -18.29 -1.73 16.70
C GLY A 91 -17.78 -1.92 15.29
N GLU A 92 -16.91 -1.03 14.83
CA GLU A 92 -16.38 -1.10 13.47
C GLU A 92 -15.03 -1.80 13.43
N SER A 93 -14.72 -2.39 12.29
CA SER A 93 -13.43 -3.06 12.05
C SER A 93 -12.84 -2.60 10.74
N TRP A 94 -11.53 -2.69 10.62
CA TRP A 94 -10.82 -2.31 9.41
C TRP A 94 -9.47 -3.02 9.34
N LEU A 95 -8.81 -2.93 8.19
CA LEU A 95 -7.44 -3.42 8.04
C LEU A 95 -6.47 -2.26 8.15
N HIS A 96 -5.36 -2.49 8.81
CA HIS A 96 -4.28 -1.54 8.94
C HIS A 96 -3.02 -2.17 8.38
N GLY A 97 -2.34 -1.46 7.47
CA GLY A 97 -1.11 -1.95 6.86
C GLY A 97 0.05 -1.02 7.10
N ARG A 98 1.21 -1.62 7.27
CA ARG A 98 2.46 -0.91 7.43
C ARG A 98 3.44 -1.49 6.41
N PHE A 99 4.02 -0.62 5.59
CA PHE A 99 4.79 -1.04 4.42
C PHE A 99 6.17 -0.37 4.44
N LYS A 100 7.21 -1.20 4.39
CA LYS A 100 8.57 -0.71 4.31
C LYS A 100 8.98 -0.70 2.86
N TYR A 101 9.51 0.41 2.38
CA TYR A 101 9.89 0.53 0.97
C TYR A 101 11.20 1.27 0.81
N ILE A 102 11.83 1.04 -0.34
CA ILE A 102 13.03 1.76 -0.74
C ILE A 102 12.59 2.80 -1.77
N LEU A 103 12.98 4.04 -1.53
CA LEU A 103 12.72 5.12 -2.46
C LEU A 103 13.84 5.16 -3.47
N LEU A 104 13.50 5.22 -4.74
CA LEU A 104 14.45 5.20 -5.84
C LEU A 104 14.22 6.38 -6.77
N ARG A 105 15.25 6.74 -7.48
CA ARG A 105 15.14 7.79 -8.50
C ARG A 105 15.79 7.38 -9.81
#